data_47e810d530cc503ec329f65e44846837
#
_entry.id   47e810d530cc503ec329f65e44846837
#
_cell.length_a   1.000
_cell.length_b   1.000
_cell.length_c   1.000
_cell.angle_alpha   90.00
_cell.angle_beta   90.00
_cell.angle_gamma   90.00
#
_symmetry.space_group_name_H-M   'P 1'
#
loop_
_entity.id
_entity.type
_entity.pdbx_description
1 polymer ?
#
loop_
_entity_poly.entity_id
_entity_poly.type
_entity_poly.pdbx_seq_one_letter_code
_entity_poly.pdbx_strand_id
1 'polypeptide(L)'
;YLYTLKDNGRSVAIVDTSNGELQMVISIPVEDDDQAREFYVNDGHLILVSEFNQEREDGTWTYASTDTRVTTYDITDPEKPEKAGEVTQSGSYTSSRLTDGHLYLFTQYSVDVTSGITPKDKKDYIPYVNQQMLEADDIYLPPFSQAYMYEVVSSVDVAKPGEIQDTKAIFSDGGELYVSNDNIYWYETQWSDKTETVIKRISYKDGKLKAEASGKVDGYINDSFSIDEYDGYLRVVTTDDETNGLYILDSKMKEVGSITGLAE
;
A
#
# COMPACT_ATOMS: atom_id res chain seq x y z
N TYR A 1 12.07 25.74 -2.58
CA TYR A 1 12.51 24.80 -3.60
C TYR A 1 11.30 24.09 -4.20
N LEU A 2 11.42 23.67 -5.47
CA LEU A 2 10.48 22.80 -6.16
C LEU A 2 11.16 21.44 -6.35
N TYR A 3 10.43 20.37 -6.09
CA TYR A 3 10.86 19.00 -6.29
C TYR A 3 10.02 18.38 -7.40
N THR A 4 10.63 17.65 -8.31
CA THR A 4 9.90 17.03 -9.43
C THR A 4 10.57 15.75 -9.91
N LEU A 5 9.76 14.76 -10.26
CA LEU A 5 10.24 13.58 -10.99
C LEU A 5 10.67 13.98 -12.41
N LYS A 6 11.78 13.43 -12.85
CA LYS A 6 12.37 13.68 -14.13
C LYS A 6 12.78 12.38 -14.83
N ASP A 7 12.98 12.45 -16.14
CA ASP A 7 13.46 11.32 -16.95
C ASP A 7 12.61 10.04 -16.80
N ASN A 8 11.26 10.21 -16.79
CA ASN A 8 10.30 9.12 -16.58
C ASN A 8 10.49 8.38 -15.26
N GLY A 9 10.73 9.11 -14.16
CA GLY A 9 10.91 8.51 -12.84
C GLY A 9 12.32 7.97 -12.59
N ARG A 10 13.32 8.38 -13.37
CA ARG A 10 14.72 7.97 -13.19
C ARG A 10 15.51 8.90 -12.27
N SER A 11 14.96 10.05 -11.94
CA SER A 11 15.57 11.00 -11.00
C SER A 11 14.57 11.93 -10.37
N VAL A 12 14.93 12.51 -9.21
CA VAL A 12 14.24 13.63 -8.58
C VAL A 12 15.09 14.88 -8.73
N ALA A 13 14.57 15.91 -9.39
CA ALA A 13 15.24 17.20 -9.50
C ALA A 13 14.85 18.11 -8.34
N ILE A 14 15.83 18.80 -7.76
CA ILE A 14 15.67 19.90 -6.82
C ILE A 14 15.95 21.20 -7.58
N VAL A 15 14.99 22.11 -7.55
CA VAL A 15 15.03 23.38 -8.30
C VAL A 15 14.86 24.55 -7.33
N ASP A 16 15.80 25.49 -7.35
CA ASP A 16 15.67 26.74 -6.64
C ASP A 16 14.70 27.68 -7.36
N THR A 17 13.76 28.24 -6.61
CA THR A 17 12.74 29.17 -7.08
C THR A 17 12.83 30.54 -6.40
N SER A 18 13.86 30.77 -5.58
CA SER A 18 13.96 31.94 -4.69
C SER A 18 14.06 33.28 -5.41
N ASN A 19 14.64 33.30 -6.61
CA ASN A 19 14.89 34.50 -7.40
C ASN A 19 13.86 34.76 -8.50
N GLY A 20 12.75 34.01 -8.52
CA GLY A 20 11.71 34.11 -9.55
C GLY A 20 12.10 33.41 -10.88
N GLU A 21 13.29 32.81 -10.94
CA GLU A 21 13.75 31.95 -12.03
C GLU A 21 13.86 30.50 -11.53
N LEU A 22 13.69 29.54 -12.43
CA LEU A 22 13.85 28.11 -12.12
C LEU A 22 15.29 27.72 -12.37
N GLN A 23 16.07 27.54 -11.31
CA GLN A 23 17.46 27.11 -11.41
C GLN A 23 17.60 25.69 -10.85
N MET A 24 18.04 24.73 -11.68
CA MET A 24 18.32 23.40 -11.20
C MET A 24 19.49 23.42 -10.21
N VAL A 25 19.27 22.90 -9.03
CA VAL A 25 20.28 22.73 -7.98
C VAL A 25 21.00 21.42 -8.18
N ILE A 26 20.26 20.31 -8.12
CA ILE A 26 20.80 18.96 -8.26
C ILE A 26 19.72 18.01 -8.81
N SER A 27 20.14 16.88 -9.35
CA SER A 27 19.29 15.74 -9.68
C SER A 27 19.76 14.52 -8.89
N ILE A 28 18.87 13.97 -8.06
CA ILE A 28 19.11 12.73 -7.31
C ILE A 28 18.71 11.57 -8.21
N PRO A 29 19.63 10.73 -8.67
CA PRO A 29 19.27 9.58 -9.48
C PRO A 29 18.52 8.56 -8.61
N VAL A 30 17.55 7.88 -9.20
CA VAL A 30 16.99 6.64 -8.67
C VAL A 30 18.03 5.54 -8.88
N GLU A 31 18.07 4.52 -8.03
CA GLU A 31 19.03 3.43 -8.21
C GLU A 31 18.86 2.75 -9.58
N ASP A 32 19.94 2.13 -10.07
CA ASP A 32 19.96 1.50 -11.39
C ASP A 32 18.79 0.52 -11.55
N ASP A 33 18.08 0.63 -12.68
CA ASP A 33 16.89 -0.13 -13.03
C ASP A 33 15.62 0.10 -12.18
N ASP A 34 15.69 0.92 -11.12
CA ASP A 34 14.51 1.32 -10.37
C ASP A 34 13.67 2.34 -11.13
N GLN A 35 12.37 2.36 -10.84
CA GLN A 35 11.44 3.36 -11.33
C GLN A 35 10.72 4.04 -10.16
N ALA A 36 10.93 5.35 -9.98
CA ALA A 36 10.19 6.12 -8.99
C ALA A 36 8.69 6.11 -9.29
N ARG A 37 7.90 5.88 -8.25
CA ARG A 37 6.44 5.90 -8.27
C ARG A 37 5.89 7.13 -7.60
N GLU A 38 6.45 7.48 -6.46
CA GLU A 38 6.01 8.61 -5.67
C GLU A 38 7.17 9.17 -4.85
N PHE A 39 7.06 10.41 -4.39
CA PHE A 39 7.97 10.96 -3.41
C PHE A 39 7.25 11.94 -2.49
N TYR A 40 7.80 12.12 -1.30
CA TYR A 40 7.37 13.09 -0.30
C TYR A 40 8.53 13.96 0.14
N VAL A 41 8.24 15.21 0.45
CA VAL A 41 9.19 16.10 1.10
C VAL A 41 8.59 16.51 2.44
N ASN A 42 9.24 16.12 3.51
CA ASN A 42 8.78 16.39 4.86
C ASN A 42 9.95 16.61 5.81
N ASP A 43 9.95 17.72 6.51
CA ASP A 43 10.83 18.03 7.63
C ASP A 43 12.34 17.79 7.34
N GLY A 44 12.79 18.31 6.18
CA GLY A 44 14.19 18.17 5.76
C GLY A 44 14.54 16.79 5.15
N HIS A 45 13.55 15.95 4.90
CA HIS A 45 13.73 14.67 4.24
C HIS A 45 13.01 14.62 2.89
N LEU A 46 13.64 13.99 1.92
CA LEU A 46 13.03 13.50 0.69
C LEU A 46 12.87 11.98 0.82
N ILE A 47 11.63 11.51 0.76
CA ILE A 47 11.27 10.11 0.87
C ILE A 47 10.85 9.66 -0.52
N LEU A 48 11.65 8.84 -1.16
CA LEU A 48 11.43 8.36 -2.52
C LEU A 48 10.93 6.92 -2.49
N VAL A 49 9.79 6.67 -3.13
CA VAL A 49 9.24 5.34 -3.34
C VAL A 49 9.51 4.91 -4.77
N SER A 50 10.19 3.79 -4.95
CA SER A 50 10.52 3.22 -6.26
C SER A 50 10.20 1.73 -6.32
N GLU A 51 9.98 1.23 -7.53
CA GLU A 51 9.91 -0.20 -7.80
C GLU A 51 11.20 -0.67 -8.46
N PHE A 52 11.58 -1.90 -8.15
CA PHE A 52 12.72 -2.57 -8.75
C PHE A 52 12.38 -4.04 -9.05
N ASN A 53 13.07 -4.59 -10.04
CA ASN A 53 12.94 -6.00 -10.37
C ASN A 53 14.00 -6.79 -9.60
N GLN A 54 13.54 -7.84 -8.92
CA GLN A 54 14.40 -8.79 -8.25
C GLN A 54 14.30 -10.14 -8.92
N GLU A 55 15.44 -10.75 -9.26
CA GLU A 55 15.48 -12.13 -9.70
C GLU A 55 15.29 -13.05 -8.51
N ARG A 56 14.34 -13.97 -8.62
CA ARG A 56 14.07 -15.01 -7.64
C ARG A 56 14.24 -16.38 -8.30
N GLU A 57 14.78 -17.33 -7.55
CA GLU A 57 14.96 -18.71 -8.00
C GLU A 57 14.00 -19.64 -7.25
N ASP A 58 13.21 -20.41 -7.96
CA ASP A 58 12.36 -21.48 -7.41
C ASP A 58 12.97 -22.87 -7.50
N GLY A 59 14.29 -22.94 -7.65
CA GLY A 59 15.06 -24.19 -7.78
C GLY A 59 15.18 -24.72 -9.20
N THR A 60 14.31 -24.33 -10.13
CA THR A 60 14.32 -24.79 -11.53
C THR A 60 14.29 -23.63 -12.52
N TRP A 61 13.68 -22.51 -12.13
CA TRP A 61 13.48 -21.32 -12.97
C TRP A 61 13.85 -20.07 -12.22
N THR A 62 14.42 -19.11 -12.95
CA THR A 62 14.61 -17.74 -12.46
C THR A 62 13.46 -16.90 -13.02
N TYR A 63 12.76 -16.18 -12.16
CA TYR A 63 11.72 -15.24 -12.56
C TYR A 63 11.95 -13.88 -11.94
N ALA A 64 11.52 -12.83 -12.63
CA ALA A 64 11.57 -11.47 -12.08
C ALA A 64 10.32 -11.22 -11.24
N SER A 65 10.50 -10.81 -10.00
CA SER A 65 9.44 -10.23 -9.17
C SER A 65 9.66 -8.73 -9.05
N THR A 66 8.60 -7.96 -9.02
CA THR A 66 8.67 -6.54 -8.71
C THR A 66 8.53 -6.37 -7.21
N ASP A 67 9.49 -5.68 -6.61
CA ASP A 67 9.45 -5.28 -5.21
C ASP A 67 9.51 -3.75 -5.11
N THR A 68 9.16 -3.21 -3.96
CA THR A 68 9.12 -1.76 -3.71
C THR A 68 10.21 -1.36 -2.72
N ARG A 69 10.84 -0.22 -2.98
CA ARG A 69 11.90 0.37 -2.17
C ARG A 69 11.47 1.76 -1.71
N VAL A 70 11.78 2.10 -0.46
CA VAL A 70 11.69 3.46 0.06
C VAL A 70 13.08 3.92 0.42
N THR A 71 13.59 4.91 -0.28
CA THR A 71 14.88 5.55 0.02
C THR A 71 14.64 6.93 0.61
N THR A 72 15.16 7.19 1.78
CA THR A 72 15.07 8.50 2.43
C THR A 72 16.40 9.22 2.32
N TYR A 73 16.36 10.46 1.85
CA TYR A 73 17.50 11.37 1.80
C TYR A 73 17.32 12.50 2.79
N ASP A 74 18.37 12.84 3.52
CA ASP A 74 18.49 14.12 4.22
C ASP A 74 18.73 15.22 3.17
N ILE A 75 17.85 16.21 3.14
CA ILE A 75 17.90 17.38 2.24
C ILE A 75 17.90 18.69 3.02
N THR A 76 18.37 18.68 4.28
CA THR A 76 18.57 19.92 5.07
C THR A 76 19.49 20.88 4.35
N ASP A 77 20.48 20.37 3.61
CA ASP A 77 21.22 21.09 2.56
C ASP A 77 20.76 20.57 1.18
N PRO A 78 19.88 21.27 0.47
CA PRO A 78 19.36 20.81 -0.82
C PRO A 78 20.43 20.70 -1.93
N GLU A 79 21.60 21.31 -1.75
CA GLU A 79 22.72 21.20 -2.69
C GLU A 79 23.53 19.90 -2.47
N LYS A 80 23.34 19.24 -1.31
CA LYS A 80 24.09 18.04 -0.90
C LYS A 80 23.17 17.01 -0.23
N PRO A 81 22.21 16.45 -0.95
CA PRO A 81 21.35 15.41 -0.41
C PRO A 81 22.17 14.17 -0.05
N GLU A 82 21.95 13.64 1.17
CA GLU A 82 22.64 12.45 1.66
C GLU A 82 21.64 11.32 1.93
N LYS A 83 21.92 10.09 1.49
CA LYS A 83 21.06 8.93 1.77
C LYS A 83 21.08 8.65 3.28
N ALA A 84 19.94 8.79 3.93
CA ALA A 84 19.74 8.59 5.35
C ALA A 84 19.32 7.16 5.71
N GLY A 85 18.59 6.49 4.83
CA GLY A 85 18.18 5.11 5.04
C GLY A 85 17.39 4.53 3.88
N GLU A 86 17.15 3.22 3.96
CA GLU A 86 16.41 2.48 2.95
C GLU A 86 15.67 1.32 3.57
N VAL A 87 14.47 1.03 3.09
CA VAL A 87 13.71 -0.19 3.37
C VAL A 87 13.17 -0.78 2.09
N THR A 88 12.96 -2.09 2.07
CA THR A 88 12.37 -2.81 0.94
C THR A 88 11.15 -3.61 1.38
N GLN A 89 10.20 -3.77 0.48
CA GLN A 89 8.98 -4.55 0.69
C GLN A 89 8.64 -5.35 -0.54
N SER A 90 8.30 -6.62 -0.36
CA SER A 90 7.84 -7.48 -1.45
C SER A 90 6.59 -6.94 -2.10
N GLY A 91 6.55 -7.06 -3.42
CA GLY A 91 5.39 -6.72 -4.24
C GLY A 91 5.47 -5.36 -4.91
N SER A 92 4.61 -5.22 -5.93
CA SER A 92 4.46 -3.99 -6.70
C SER A 92 3.79 -2.90 -5.86
N TYR A 93 4.22 -1.66 -6.08
CA TYR A 93 3.65 -0.50 -5.43
C TYR A 93 2.16 -0.32 -5.75
N THR A 94 1.33 -0.22 -4.74
CA THR A 94 -0.09 0.09 -4.88
C THR A 94 -0.37 1.54 -4.50
N SER A 95 0.10 1.97 -3.34
CA SER A 95 -0.08 3.33 -2.82
C SER A 95 0.87 3.60 -1.66
N SER A 96 0.94 4.85 -1.24
CA SER A 96 1.58 5.23 0.02
C SER A 96 0.86 6.41 0.67
N ARG A 97 1.09 6.60 1.96
CA ARG A 97 0.53 7.71 2.72
C ARG A 97 1.55 8.21 3.74
N LEU A 98 1.84 9.49 3.70
CA LEU A 98 2.64 10.15 4.73
C LEU A 98 1.71 10.93 5.68
N THR A 99 1.70 10.55 6.93
CA THR A 99 0.93 11.24 7.98
C THR A 99 1.62 11.11 9.33
N ASP A 100 1.58 12.15 10.14
CA ASP A 100 2.14 12.20 11.50
C ASP A 100 3.59 11.67 11.61
N GLY A 101 4.42 12.00 10.60
CA GLY A 101 5.83 11.59 10.57
C GLY A 101 6.06 10.12 10.22
N HIS A 102 5.04 9.39 9.80
CA HIS A 102 5.13 7.99 9.37
C HIS A 102 4.73 7.84 7.92
N LEU A 103 5.54 7.13 7.15
CA LEU A 103 5.15 6.65 5.83
C LEU A 103 4.50 5.27 5.98
N TYR A 104 3.29 5.11 5.47
CA TYR A 104 2.62 3.83 5.30
C TYR A 104 2.74 3.42 3.84
N LEU A 105 3.38 2.29 3.59
CA LEU A 105 3.63 1.74 2.25
C LEU A 105 2.69 0.57 1.99
N PHE A 106 2.02 0.57 0.86
CA PHE A 106 1.10 -0.49 0.42
C PHE A 106 1.64 -1.14 -0.84
N THR A 107 1.77 -2.47 -0.82
CA THR A 107 2.20 -3.26 -1.98
C THR A 107 1.33 -4.49 -2.17
N GLN A 108 1.27 -4.98 -3.40
CA GLN A 108 0.62 -6.23 -3.76
C GLN A 108 1.67 -7.25 -4.19
N TYR A 109 1.79 -8.34 -3.43
CA TYR A 109 2.73 -9.43 -3.68
C TYR A 109 1.99 -10.67 -4.17
N SER A 110 2.18 -11.03 -5.44
CA SER A 110 1.60 -12.22 -6.06
C SER A 110 2.44 -13.45 -5.76
N VAL A 111 1.78 -14.55 -5.40
CA VAL A 111 2.42 -15.84 -5.21
C VAL A 111 2.31 -16.64 -6.50
N ASP A 112 3.43 -17.09 -7.04
CA ASP A 112 3.40 -18.01 -8.18
C ASP A 112 3.03 -19.43 -7.70
N VAL A 113 1.75 -19.76 -7.80
CA VAL A 113 1.22 -21.09 -7.42
C VAL A 113 1.41 -22.15 -8.50
N THR A 114 1.93 -21.79 -9.68
CA THR A 114 2.09 -22.70 -10.82
C THR A 114 3.32 -23.59 -10.70
N SER A 115 4.31 -23.17 -9.93
CA SER A 115 5.60 -23.84 -9.74
C SER A 115 5.57 -25.06 -8.81
N GLY A 116 4.39 -25.44 -8.27
CA GLY A 116 4.25 -26.59 -7.38
C GLY A 116 4.80 -26.35 -5.98
N ILE A 117 4.62 -25.14 -5.45
CA ILE A 117 5.02 -24.71 -4.10
C ILE A 117 4.49 -25.69 -3.05
N THR A 118 5.35 -26.13 -2.14
CA THR A 118 4.98 -26.93 -0.99
C THR A 118 5.01 -26.11 0.29
N PRO A 119 4.31 -26.51 1.38
CA PRO A 119 4.36 -25.80 2.66
C PRO A 119 5.77 -25.63 3.28
N LYS A 120 6.78 -26.30 2.73
CA LYS A 120 8.17 -26.17 3.18
C LYS A 120 8.91 -25.00 2.54
N ASP A 121 8.41 -24.53 1.41
CA ASP A 121 9.05 -23.52 0.58
C ASP A 121 8.58 -22.10 0.96
N LYS A 122 8.54 -21.83 2.28
CA LYS A 122 8.03 -20.56 2.82
C LYS A 122 8.62 -19.32 2.16
N LYS A 123 9.90 -19.36 1.81
CA LYS A 123 10.61 -18.28 1.12
C LYS A 123 10.01 -17.92 -0.24
N ASP A 124 9.26 -18.83 -0.85
CA ASP A 124 8.71 -18.66 -2.20
C ASP A 124 7.28 -18.11 -2.17
N TYR A 125 6.60 -18.10 -0.99
CA TYR A 125 5.23 -17.63 -0.89
C TYR A 125 4.93 -16.68 0.29
N ILE A 126 5.86 -16.49 1.23
CA ILE A 126 5.68 -15.49 2.30
C ILE A 126 6.39 -14.20 1.88
N PRO A 127 5.73 -13.03 1.94
CA PRO A 127 6.36 -11.77 1.59
C PRO A 127 7.49 -11.40 2.57
N TYR A 128 8.43 -10.58 2.08
CA TYR A 128 9.54 -10.04 2.85
C TYR A 128 9.37 -8.54 3.03
N VAL A 129 9.75 -8.05 4.18
CA VAL A 129 9.89 -6.63 4.45
C VAL A 129 11.27 -6.42 5.07
N ASN A 130 12.04 -5.51 4.47
CA ASN A 130 13.44 -5.24 4.85
C ASN A 130 14.30 -6.52 4.97
N GLN A 131 14.17 -7.40 3.96
CA GLN A 131 14.86 -8.70 3.86
C GLN A 131 14.47 -9.72 4.97
N GLN A 132 13.45 -9.44 5.76
CA GLN A 132 12.92 -10.36 6.75
C GLN A 132 11.56 -10.89 6.29
N MET A 133 11.42 -12.21 6.34
CA MET A 133 10.14 -12.87 6.04
C MET A 133 9.12 -12.53 7.13
N LEU A 134 7.88 -12.24 6.74
CA LEU A 134 6.81 -11.95 7.70
C LEU A 134 6.54 -13.14 8.61
N GLU A 135 6.27 -12.83 9.88
CA GLU A 135 5.83 -13.83 10.85
C GLU A 135 4.33 -14.13 10.70
N ALA A 136 3.92 -15.32 11.13
CA ALA A 136 2.54 -15.76 10.99
C ALA A 136 1.51 -14.84 11.68
N ASP A 137 1.90 -14.19 12.78
CA ASP A 137 1.05 -13.28 13.55
C ASP A 137 0.81 -11.93 12.83
N ASP A 138 1.60 -11.63 11.80
CA ASP A 138 1.46 -10.45 10.98
C ASP A 138 0.65 -10.70 9.71
N ILE A 139 0.27 -11.95 9.46
CA ILE A 139 -0.49 -12.37 8.28
C ILE A 139 -1.93 -12.69 8.66
N TYR A 140 -2.87 -11.92 8.13
CA TYR A 140 -4.28 -12.18 8.25
C TYR A 140 -4.77 -13.06 7.08
N LEU A 141 -5.34 -14.22 7.43
CA LEU A 141 -5.97 -15.14 6.49
C LEU A 141 -7.48 -15.00 6.61
N PRO A 142 -8.17 -14.38 5.65
CA PRO A 142 -9.62 -14.29 5.69
C PRO A 142 -10.24 -15.69 5.59
N PRO A 143 -11.33 -15.97 6.32
CA PRO A 143 -12.04 -17.23 6.16
C PRO A 143 -12.62 -17.32 4.73
N PHE A 144 -12.43 -18.46 4.08
CA PHE A 144 -12.98 -18.78 2.75
C PHE A 144 -12.40 -18.03 1.55
N SER A 145 -11.20 -17.47 1.62
CA SER A 145 -10.58 -16.85 0.46
C SER A 145 -9.87 -17.91 -0.41
N GLN A 146 -10.08 -17.86 -1.73
CA GLN A 146 -9.27 -18.57 -2.74
C GLN A 146 -8.18 -17.61 -3.24
N ALA A 147 -7.42 -17.07 -2.33
CA ALA A 147 -6.46 -16.04 -2.60
C ALA A 147 -5.13 -16.61 -3.12
N TYR A 148 -4.39 -15.80 -3.87
CA TYR A 148 -3.06 -16.12 -4.38
C TYR A 148 -2.09 -14.94 -4.30
N MET A 149 -2.47 -13.88 -3.58
CA MET A 149 -1.60 -12.73 -3.37
C MET A 149 -1.72 -12.18 -1.95
N TYR A 150 -0.79 -11.33 -1.59
CA TYR A 150 -0.80 -10.60 -0.33
C TYR A 150 -0.89 -9.10 -0.60
N GLU A 151 -1.77 -8.47 0.13
CA GLU A 151 -1.75 -7.04 0.32
C GLU A 151 -0.91 -6.75 1.56
N VAL A 152 0.21 -6.07 1.38
CA VAL A 152 1.17 -5.81 2.46
C VAL A 152 1.15 -4.33 2.80
N VAL A 153 1.05 -4.00 4.06
CA VAL A 153 1.23 -2.65 4.58
C VAL A 153 2.34 -2.63 5.61
N SER A 154 3.30 -1.73 5.45
CA SER A 154 4.30 -1.44 6.47
C SER A 154 4.36 0.04 6.81
N SER A 155 4.87 0.34 7.99
CA SER A 155 5.09 1.71 8.45
C SER A 155 6.58 1.97 8.70
N VAL A 156 7.02 3.16 8.28
CA VAL A 156 8.39 3.66 8.45
C VAL A 156 8.33 5.00 9.19
N ASP A 157 9.02 5.13 10.30
CA ASP A 157 9.22 6.41 10.97
C ASP A 157 10.23 7.25 10.17
N VAL A 158 9.80 8.39 9.67
CA VAL A 158 10.65 9.30 8.85
C VAL A 158 11.89 9.77 9.62
N ALA A 159 11.80 9.89 10.95
CA ALA A 159 12.93 10.25 11.80
C ALA A 159 13.93 9.10 12.02
N LYS A 160 13.58 7.87 11.62
CA LYS A 160 14.41 6.67 11.69
C LYS A 160 14.42 5.92 10.36
N PRO A 161 14.87 6.57 9.29
CA PRO A 161 14.87 5.96 7.97
C PRO A 161 15.71 4.67 7.96
N GLY A 162 15.21 3.64 7.28
CA GLY A 162 15.84 2.31 7.24
C GLY A 162 15.31 1.31 8.26
N GLU A 163 14.40 1.72 9.16
CA GLU A 163 13.75 0.84 10.12
C GLU A 163 12.25 0.70 9.81
N ILE A 164 11.78 -0.55 9.74
CA ILE A 164 10.34 -0.85 9.71
C ILE A 164 9.82 -0.84 11.15
N GLN A 165 8.74 -0.09 11.37
CA GLN A 165 8.15 0.04 12.70
C GLN A 165 7.06 -1.00 12.98
N ASP A 166 6.27 -1.32 11.96
CA ASP A 166 5.22 -2.34 12.02
C ASP A 166 4.86 -2.83 10.60
N THR A 167 4.33 -4.03 10.50
CA THR A 167 3.90 -4.63 9.23
C THR A 167 2.67 -5.49 9.44
N LYS A 168 1.74 -5.47 8.48
CA LYS A 168 0.64 -6.41 8.38
C LYS A 168 0.47 -6.84 6.93
N ALA A 169 0.04 -8.07 6.71
CA ALA A 169 -0.32 -8.58 5.41
C ALA A 169 -1.70 -9.24 5.46
N ILE A 170 -2.44 -9.11 4.37
CA ILE A 170 -3.73 -9.78 4.17
C ILE A 170 -3.58 -10.68 2.96
N PHE A 171 -3.88 -11.96 3.12
CA PHE A 171 -3.97 -12.88 1.98
C PHE A 171 -5.29 -12.65 1.26
N SER A 172 -5.25 -12.33 -0.02
CA SER A 172 -6.35 -11.76 -0.80
C SER A 172 -6.32 -12.23 -2.25
N ASP A 173 -7.41 -12.08 -2.95
CA ASP A 173 -7.51 -12.28 -4.41
C ASP A 173 -7.35 -10.96 -5.20
N GLY A 174 -6.77 -9.99 -4.58
CA GLY A 174 -6.70 -8.60 -5.04
C GLY A 174 -7.79 -7.76 -4.39
N GLY A 175 -7.69 -6.47 -4.56
CA GLY A 175 -8.65 -5.54 -4.00
C GLY A 175 -8.21 -4.10 -4.16
N GLU A 176 -9.06 -3.20 -3.69
CA GLU A 176 -8.83 -1.78 -3.68
C GLU A 176 -8.64 -1.26 -2.27
N LEU A 177 -8.11 -0.05 -2.18
CA LEU A 177 -7.71 0.56 -0.94
C LEU A 177 -8.42 1.90 -0.74
N TYR A 178 -9.03 2.07 0.43
CA TYR A 178 -9.44 3.37 0.93
C TYR A 178 -8.75 3.65 2.26
N VAL A 179 -8.13 4.83 2.39
CA VAL A 179 -7.43 5.25 3.61
C VAL A 179 -8.08 6.52 4.16
N SER A 180 -8.66 6.42 5.34
CA SER A 180 -9.18 7.54 6.12
C SER A 180 -8.07 8.14 7.02
N ASN A 181 -8.44 9.00 7.96
CA ASN A 181 -7.49 9.56 8.92
C ASN A 181 -7.02 8.54 9.98
N ASP A 182 -7.83 7.54 10.29
CA ASP A 182 -7.58 6.61 11.40
C ASP A 182 -7.52 5.15 10.95
N ASN A 183 -8.03 4.83 9.75
CA ASN A 183 -8.20 3.46 9.30
C ASN A 183 -7.83 3.27 7.84
N ILE A 184 -7.38 2.07 7.55
CA ILE A 184 -7.16 1.52 6.23
C ILE A 184 -8.28 0.51 5.99
N TYR A 185 -8.99 0.66 4.89
CA TYR A 185 -10.03 -0.26 4.44
C TYR A 185 -9.57 -0.92 3.16
N TRP A 186 -9.35 -2.22 3.25
CA TRP A 186 -9.09 -3.06 2.09
C TRP A 186 -10.39 -3.72 1.67
N TYR A 187 -10.82 -3.56 0.41
CA TYR A 187 -12.07 -4.13 -0.06
C TYR A 187 -11.88 -4.87 -1.38
N GLU A 188 -12.56 -6.00 -1.49
CA GLU A 188 -12.55 -6.85 -2.67
C GLU A 188 -13.97 -7.28 -3.02
N THR A 189 -14.31 -7.27 -4.29
CA THR A 189 -15.62 -7.73 -4.77
C THR A 189 -15.55 -9.22 -5.10
N GLN A 190 -16.43 -9.99 -4.51
CA GLN A 190 -16.60 -11.42 -4.77
C GLN A 190 -17.78 -11.61 -5.73
N TRP A 191 -17.45 -12.13 -6.90
CA TRP A 191 -18.41 -12.41 -7.97
C TRP A 191 -18.85 -13.88 -7.89
N SER A 192 -20.07 -14.12 -7.45
CA SER A 192 -20.68 -15.45 -7.35
C SER A 192 -22.17 -15.35 -7.75
N ASP A 193 -23.03 -16.24 -7.26
CA ASP A 193 -24.49 -16.13 -7.45
C ASP A 193 -25.05 -14.80 -6.91
N LYS A 194 -24.35 -14.19 -5.97
CA LYS A 194 -24.62 -12.86 -5.43
C LYS A 194 -23.30 -12.07 -5.44
N THR A 195 -23.35 -10.83 -5.91
CA THR A 195 -22.23 -9.91 -5.83
C THR A 195 -22.15 -9.34 -4.42
N GLU A 196 -20.99 -9.52 -3.76
CA GLU A 196 -20.74 -9.00 -2.42
C GLU A 196 -19.36 -8.34 -2.37
N THR A 197 -19.23 -7.24 -1.65
CA THR A 197 -17.93 -6.63 -1.33
C THR A 197 -17.55 -6.95 0.10
N VAL A 198 -16.40 -7.62 0.25
CA VAL A 198 -15.78 -7.88 1.56
C VAL A 198 -14.84 -6.73 1.89
N ILE A 199 -14.99 -6.16 3.08
CA ILE A 199 -14.21 -5.00 3.53
C ILE A 199 -13.46 -5.40 4.81
N LYS A 200 -12.14 -5.15 4.83
CA LYS A 200 -11.25 -5.45 5.95
C LYS A 200 -10.71 -4.14 6.49
N ARG A 201 -10.82 -3.94 7.79
CA ARG A 201 -10.40 -2.72 8.48
C ARG A 201 -9.12 -2.96 9.27
N ILE A 202 -8.11 -2.12 9.03
CA ILE A 202 -6.87 -2.03 9.80
C ILE A 202 -6.82 -0.62 10.38
N SER A 203 -6.75 -0.49 11.70
CA SER A 203 -6.45 0.81 12.31
C SER A 203 -4.94 1.08 12.25
N TYR A 204 -4.57 2.36 12.07
CA TYR A 204 -3.19 2.79 12.08
C TYR A 204 -3.04 4.06 12.92
N LYS A 205 -2.01 4.08 13.76
CA LYS A 205 -1.69 5.24 14.59
C LYS A 205 -0.25 5.17 15.08
N ASP A 206 0.45 6.31 15.03
CA ASP A 206 1.83 6.43 15.52
C ASP A 206 2.74 5.30 14.99
N GLY A 207 2.59 4.95 13.70
CA GLY A 207 3.30 3.87 13.04
C GLY A 207 2.85 2.46 13.42
N LYS A 208 1.85 2.27 14.27
CA LYS A 208 1.32 0.94 14.63
C LYS A 208 0.13 0.57 13.78
N LEU A 209 0.08 -0.70 13.40
CA LEU A 209 -0.93 -1.30 12.54
C LEU A 209 -1.68 -2.39 13.31
N LYS A 210 -3.00 -2.40 13.24
CA LYS A 210 -3.81 -3.41 13.92
C LYS A 210 -4.97 -3.84 13.05
N ALA A 211 -5.03 -5.13 12.70
CA ALA A 211 -6.21 -5.72 12.08
C ALA A 211 -7.36 -5.69 13.10
N GLU A 212 -8.45 -5.01 12.75
CA GLU A 212 -9.56 -4.75 13.68
C GLU A 212 -10.76 -5.63 13.39
N ALA A 213 -11.27 -5.60 12.18
CA ALA A 213 -12.51 -6.27 11.83
C ALA A 213 -12.65 -6.48 10.31
N SER A 214 -13.56 -7.35 9.94
CA SER A 214 -14.04 -7.49 8.56
C SER A 214 -15.56 -7.54 8.52
N GLY A 215 -16.14 -7.06 7.43
CA GLY A 215 -17.57 -7.09 7.16
C GLY A 215 -17.82 -7.25 5.67
N LYS A 216 -19.08 -7.30 5.28
CA LYS A 216 -19.47 -7.37 3.89
C LYS A 216 -20.74 -6.59 3.64
N VAL A 217 -20.89 -6.12 2.42
CA VAL A 217 -22.08 -5.46 1.87
C VAL A 217 -22.45 -6.09 0.54
N ASP A 218 -23.70 -5.96 0.14
CA ASP A 218 -24.17 -6.41 -1.16
C ASP A 218 -23.71 -5.45 -2.26
N GLY A 219 -23.39 -5.97 -3.45
CA GLY A 219 -22.93 -5.21 -4.59
C GLY A 219 -21.43 -4.91 -4.57
N TYR A 220 -20.98 -4.15 -5.56
CA TYR A 220 -19.58 -3.72 -5.72
C TYR A 220 -19.43 -2.21 -5.52
N ILE A 221 -18.28 -1.79 -5.02
CA ILE A 221 -17.90 -0.38 -4.85
C ILE A 221 -17.32 0.10 -6.18
N ASN A 222 -17.84 1.20 -6.75
CA ASN A 222 -17.41 1.68 -8.07
C ASN A 222 -16.02 2.33 -8.05
N ASP A 223 -15.74 3.09 -7.00
CA ASP A 223 -14.48 3.83 -6.84
C ASP A 223 -14.34 4.36 -5.41
N SER A 224 -13.23 5.04 -5.14
CA SER A 224 -12.93 5.62 -3.82
C SER A 224 -13.85 6.76 -3.39
N PHE A 225 -14.70 7.32 -4.26
CA PHE A 225 -15.72 8.31 -3.90
C PHE A 225 -17.00 7.64 -3.35
N SER A 226 -17.12 6.34 -3.54
CA SER A 226 -18.25 5.53 -3.09
C SER A 226 -18.06 4.97 -1.67
N ILE A 227 -16.96 5.31 -1.00
CA ILE A 227 -16.62 4.85 0.35
C ILE A 227 -16.02 6.00 1.15
N ASP A 228 -16.51 6.23 2.38
CA ASP A 228 -15.94 7.21 3.28
C ASP A 228 -16.15 6.84 4.75
N GLU A 229 -15.29 7.37 5.62
CA GLU A 229 -15.42 7.24 7.07
C GLU A 229 -15.83 8.56 7.69
N TYR A 230 -16.89 8.53 8.51
CA TYR A 230 -17.37 9.68 9.25
C TYR A 230 -17.87 9.28 10.63
N ASP A 231 -17.40 9.98 11.67
CA ASP A 231 -17.80 9.80 13.07
C ASP A 231 -17.69 8.33 13.55
N GLY A 232 -16.63 7.62 13.09
CA GLY A 232 -16.39 6.23 13.44
C GLY A 232 -17.25 5.19 12.71
N TYR A 233 -18.03 5.63 11.73
CA TYR A 233 -18.81 4.77 10.85
C TYR A 233 -18.26 4.79 9.43
N LEU A 234 -18.22 3.62 8.80
CA LEU A 234 -17.93 3.52 7.37
C LEU A 234 -19.23 3.61 6.59
N ARG A 235 -19.29 4.54 5.63
CA ARG A 235 -20.40 4.71 4.69
C ARG A 235 -19.96 4.17 3.33
N VAL A 236 -20.76 3.28 2.77
CA VAL A 236 -20.41 2.58 1.52
C VAL A 236 -21.61 2.66 0.58
N VAL A 237 -21.36 3.11 -0.64
CA VAL A 237 -22.32 3.04 -1.74
C VAL A 237 -21.88 1.94 -2.69
N THR A 238 -22.80 1.03 -2.98
CA THR A 238 -22.54 -0.07 -3.92
C THR A 238 -23.52 -0.07 -5.07
N THR A 239 -23.13 -0.71 -6.15
CA THR A 239 -23.99 -1.05 -7.27
C THR A 239 -24.18 -2.56 -7.31
N ASP A 240 -25.41 -3.02 -7.52
CA ASP A 240 -25.76 -4.42 -7.75
C ASP A 240 -26.71 -4.48 -8.95
N ASP A 241 -26.24 -5.04 -10.06
CA ASP A 241 -26.94 -5.05 -11.35
C ASP A 241 -27.46 -3.65 -11.76
N GLU A 242 -28.77 -3.42 -11.58
CA GLU A 242 -29.48 -2.20 -11.99
C GLU A 242 -29.75 -1.23 -10.83
N THR A 243 -29.40 -1.60 -9.59
CA THR A 243 -29.73 -0.82 -8.41
C THR A 243 -28.51 -0.42 -7.59
N ASN A 244 -28.67 0.60 -6.76
CA ASN A 244 -27.62 1.03 -5.82
C ASN A 244 -28.06 0.80 -4.38
N GLY A 245 -27.08 0.58 -3.52
CA GLY A 245 -27.27 0.46 -2.07
C GLY A 245 -26.37 1.44 -1.31
N LEU A 246 -26.86 1.98 -0.20
CA LEU A 246 -26.06 2.70 0.79
C LEU A 246 -26.03 1.87 2.06
N TYR A 247 -24.84 1.61 2.58
CA TYR A 247 -24.63 0.85 3.81
C TYR A 247 -23.84 1.67 4.82
N ILE A 248 -24.19 1.54 6.09
CA ILE A 248 -23.47 2.14 7.21
C ILE A 248 -22.97 1.00 8.09
N LEU A 249 -21.65 0.94 8.27
CA LEU A 249 -21.00 -0.08 9.10
C LEU A 249 -20.39 0.58 10.34
N ASP A 250 -20.51 -0.09 11.48
CA ASP A 250 -19.85 0.35 12.73
C ASP A 250 -18.35 0.00 12.75
N SER A 251 -17.66 0.35 13.84
CA SER A 251 -16.24 0.07 14.02
C SER A 251 -15.89 -1.43 14.06
N LYS A 252 -16.86 -2.32 14.20
CA LYS A 252 -16.72 -3.78 14.10
C LYS A 252 -17.10 -4.32 12.73
N MET A 253 -17.29 -3.42 11.75
CA MET A 253 -17.71 -3.73 10.39
C MET A 253 -19.08 -4.42 10.32
N LYS A 254 -19.93 -4.18 11.34
CA LYS A 254 -21.30 -4.66 11.35
C LYS A 254 -22.22 -3.60 10.75
N GLU A 255 -23.12 -4.01 9.86
CA GLU A 255 -24.16 -3.14 9.33
C GLU A 255 -25.07 -2.64 10.44
N VAL A 256 -25.26 -1.33 10.53
CA VAL A 256 -26.13 -0.63 11.47
C VAL A 256 -27.25 0.14 10.77
N GLY A 257 -27.20 0.25 9.47
CA GLY A 257 -28.23 0.84 8.64
C GLY A 257 -27.95 0.66 7.17
N SER A 258 -29.01 0.56 6.36
CA SER A 258 -28.91 0.50 4.91
C SER A 258 -30.14 1.05 4.22
N ILE A 259 -29.94 1.50 2.98
CA ILE A 259 -31.00 1.83 2.03
C ILE A 259 -30.62 1.15 0.72
N THR A 260 -31.47 0.31 0.18
CA THR A 260 -31.25 -0.46 -1.05
C THR A 260 -32.32 -0.16 -2.10
N GLY A 261 -32.10 -0.58 -3.34
CA GLY A 261 -33.03 -0.32 -4.45
C GLY A 261 -33.07 1.16 -4.86
N LEU A 262 -31.95 1.86 -4.73
CA LEU A 262 -31.82 3.25 -5.16
C LEU A 262 -31.53 3.30 -6.64
N ALA A 263 -32.17 4.24 -7.35
CA ALA A 263 -31.91 4.55 -8.77
C ALA A 263 -32.09 3.31 -9.69
N GLU A 264 -33.33 2.89 -9.86
CA GLU A 264 -33.73 1.97 -10.95
C GLU A 264 -33.60 2.64 -12.31
#